data_833dbce21eaaa5dd5ae31f557d6fd654
#
_entry.id   833dbce21eaaa5dd5ae31f557d6fd654
#
_cell.length_a   1.000
_cell.length_b   1.000
_cell.length_c   1.000
_cell.angle_alpha   90.00
_cell.angle_beta   90.00
_cell.angle_gamma   90.00
#
_symmetry.space_group_name_H-M   'P 1'
#
loop_
_entity.id
_entity.type
_entity.pdbx_description
1 polymer ?
#
loop_
_entity_poly.entity_id
_entity_poly.type
_entity_poly.pdbx_seq_one_letter_code
_entity_poly.pdbx_strand_id
1 'polypeptide(L)'
;MSIDNKNVVYQQLLRLGYGVRVGQLQAGEVDFVCMKRKKQVYVQVCYLIATEETEEREFGVLRRIADNHPKYVIFLSPLVKRDNIEGIIHLGMREFLLKGF
;
A
#
# COMPACT_ATOMS: atom_id res chain seq x y z
N MET A 1 -18.97 15.36 -4.47
CA MET A 1 -17.51 15.50 -4.25
C MET A 1 -16.92 14.12 -4.02
N SER A 2 -15.94 13.76 -4.81
CA SER A 2 -15.28 12.46 -4.62
C SER A 2 -14.20 12.57 -3.54
N ILE A 3 -14.13 11.56 -2.68
CA ILE A 3 -13.08 11.46 -1.69
C ILE A 3 -11.88 10.80 -2.35
N ASP A 4 -10.72 11.43 -2.25
CA ASP A 4 -9.48 10.81 -2.71
C ASP A 4 -9.02 9.80 -1.67
N ASN A 5 -9.20 8.53 -1.98
CA ASN A 5 -8.87 7.45 -1.06
C ASN A 5 -7.35 7.34 -0.80
N LYS A 6 -6.54 7.72 -1.77
CA LYS A 6 -5.09 7.78 -1.55
C LYS A 6 -4.75 8.84 -0.52
N ASN A 7 -5.45 9.97 -0.54
CA ASN A 7 -5.25 11.02 0.45
C ASN A 7 -5.68 10.56 1.86
N VAL A 8 -6.73 9.78 1.97
CA VAL A 8 -7.14 9.20 3.25
C VAL A 8 -6.04 8.32 3.82
N VAL A 9 -5.46 7.45 3.00
CA VAL A 9 -4.34 6.61 3.40
C VAL A 9 -3.13 7.46 3.79
N TYR A 10 -2.80 8.46 2.99
CA TYR A 10 -1.71 9.38 3.27
C TYR A 10 -1.85 10.05 4.64
N GLN A 11 -3.04 10.59 4.93
CA GLN A 11 -3.30 11.23 6.22
C GLN A 11 -3.16 10.25 7.38
N GLN A 12 -3.64 9.03 7.21
CA GLN A 12 -3.51 8.02 8.26
C GLN A 12 -2.05 7.62 8.49
N LEU A 13 -1.26 7.50 7.43
CA LEU A 13 0.17 7.22 7.55
C LEU A 13 0.89 8.31 8.34
N LEU A 14 0.54 9.58 8.09
CA LEU A 14 1.09 10.69 8.86
C LEU A 14 0.70 10.60 10.34
N ARG A 15 -0.56 10.25 10.62
CA ARG A 15 -1.03 10.08 12.00
C ARG A 15 -0.29 8.96 12.71
N LEU A 16 0.10 7.92 11.99
CA LEU A 16 0.87 6.80 12.54
C LEU A 16 2.34 7.17 12.75
N GLY A 17 2.74 8.36 12.38
CA GLY A 17 4.10 8.86 12.61
C GLY A 17 5.08 8.63 11.47
N TYR A 18 4.61 8.22 10.29
CA TYR A 18 5.49 8.01 9.15
C TYR A 18 5.78 9.31 8.41
N GLY A 19 7.02 9.45 7.92
CA GLY A 19 7.32 10.35 6.83
C GLY A 19 6.94 9.66 5.54
N VAL A 20 6.18 10.33 4.67
CA VAL A 20 5.57 9.72 3.49
C VAL A 20 6.00 10.47 2.24
N ARG A 21 6.39 9.72 1.21
CA ARG A 21 6.69 10.30 -0.12
C ARG A 21 6.17 9.36 -1.20
N VAL A 22 5.96 9.90 -2.39
CA VAL A 22 5.65 9.09 -3.56
C VAL A 22 6.91 8.34 -3.97
N GLY A 23 6.79 7.05 -4.22
CA GLY A 23 7.92 6.22 -4.57
C GLY A 23 8.15 6.18 -6.07
N GLN A 24 9.26 6.76 -6.52
CA GLN A 24 9.73 6.59 -7.89
C GLN A 24 10.99 5.74 -7.82
N LEU A 25 10.82 4.44 -7.98
CA LEU A 25 11.87 3.46 -7.80
C LEU A 25 12.32 2.90 -9.14
N GLN A 26 13.46 2.24 -9.14
CA GLN A 26 13.92 1.56 -10.35
C GLN A 26 12.91 0.50 -10.82
N ALA A 27 12.25 -0.16 -9.87
CA ALA A 27 11.23 -1.16 -10.16
C ALA A 27 9.93 -0.57 -10.74
N GLY A 28 9.70 0.73 -10.56
CA GLY A 28 8.50 1.42 -11.00
C GLY A 28 7.97 2.37 -9.93
N GLU A 29 6.74 2.87 -10.13
CA GLU A 29 6.13 3.81 -9.22
C GLU A 29 5.32 3.10 -8.15
N VAL A 30 5.50 3.51 -6.90
CA VAL A 30 4.75 3.04 -5.74
C VAL A 30 4.01 4.24 -5.15
N ASP A 31 2.75 4.04 -4.73
CA ASP A 31 1.96 5.15 -4.21
C ASP A 31 2.66 5.86 -3.07
N PHE A 32 3.13 5.12 -2.06
CA PHE A 32 3.82 5.71 -0.91
C PHE A 32 5.01 4.88 -0.47
N VAL A 33 6.12 5.55 -0.22
CA VAL A 33 7.25 5.02 0.53
C VAL A 33 7.24 5.71 1.88
N CYS A 34 7.17 4.93 2.95
CA CYS A 34 6.94 5.43 4.29
C CYS A 34 8.13 5.09 5.19
N MET A 35 8.60 6.09 5.93
CA MET A 35 9.71 5.92 6.84
C MET A 35 9.34 6.35 8.24
N LYS A 36 9.68 5.54 9.22
CA LYS A 36 9.51 5.86 10.63
C LYS A 36 10.71 5.32 11.40
N ARG A 37 11.56 6.22 11.88
CA ARG A 37 12.83 5.86 12.50
C ARG A 37 13.68 5.08 11.49
N LYS A 38 14.04 3.84 11.79
CA LYS A 38 14.82 2.98 10.89
C LYS A 38 13.94 2.02 10.07
N LYS A 39 12.62 2.18 10.16
CA LYS A 39 11.67 1.30 9.49
C LYS A 39 11.18 1.93 8.20
N GLN A 40 11.22 1.19 7.12
CA GLN A 40 10.69 1.60 5.83
C GLN A 40 9.64 0.60 5.36
N VAL A 41 8.52 1.10 4.85
CA VAL A 41 7.47 0.26 4.27
C VAL A 41 7.00 0.85 2.96
N TYR A 42 6.51 -0.01 2.07
CA TYR A 42 5.93 0.37 0.78
C TYR A 42 4.42 0.15 0.84
N VAL A 43 3.67 1.11 0.33
CA VAL A 43 2.20 1.04 0.37
C VAL A 43 1.62 1.39 -1.00
N GLN A 44 0.77 0.49 -1.51
CA GLN A 44 -0.09 0.73 -2.67
C GLN A 44 -1.54 0.77 -2.22
N VAL A 45 -2.34 1.60 -2.88
CA VAL A 45 -3.79 1.67 -2.64
C VAL A 45 -4.48 1.12 -3.88
N CYS A 46 -5.33 0.13 -3.70
CA CYS A 46 -6.00 -0.55 -4.80
C CYS A 46 -7.52 -0.52 -4.61
N TYR A 47 -8.24 -0.07 -5.64
CA TYR A 47 -9.70 -0.01 -5.59
C TYR A 47 -10.33 -1.38 -5.85
N LEU A 48 -9.91 -2.03 -6.94
CA LEU A 48 -10.45 -3.30 -7.36
C LEU A 48 -9.49 -3.96 -8.33
N ILE A 49 -9.27 -5.25 -8.15
CA ILE A 49 -8.51 -6.04 -9.11
C ILE A 49 -9.51 -6.81 -9.96
N ALA A 50 -9.72 -6.34 -11.18
CA ALA A 50 -10.68 -6.95 -12.11
C ALA A 50 -10.03 -7.76 -13.21
N THR A 51 -8.74 -7.53 -13.50
CA THR A 51 -8.03 -8.18 -14.60
C THR A 51 -6.59 -8.47 -14.20
N GLU A 52 -5.94 -9.35 -14.99
CA GLU A 52 -4.50 -9.62 -14.80
C GLU A 52 -3.65 -8.38 -15.05
N GLU A 53 -4.07 -7.50 -15.97
CA GLU A 53 -3.37 -6.26 -16.24
C GLU A 53 -3.39 -5.33 -15.02
N THR A 54 -4.55 -5.22 -14.37
CA THR A 54 -4.68 -4.43 -13.14
C THR A 54 -3.83 -5.01 -12.03
N GLU A 55 -3.87 -6.33 -11.89
CA GLU A 55 -3.07 -7.04 -10.89
C GLU A 55 -1.59 -6.80 -11.10
N GLU A 56 -1.08 -6.92 -12.32
CA GLU A 56 0.33 -6.67 -12.61
C GLU A 56 0.71 -5.21 -12.38
N ARG A 57 -0.16 -4.26 -12.72
CA ARG A 57 0.11 -2.85 -12.49
C ARG A 57 0.21 -2.51 -11.00
N GLU A 58 -0.67 -3.07 -10.18
CA GLU A 58 -0.72 -2.77 -8.75
C GLU A 58 0.29 -3.57 -7.92
N PHE A 59 0.52 -4.81 -8.28
CA PHE A 59 1.41 -5.70 -7.51
C PHE A 59 2.78 -5.90 -8.16
N GLY A 60 2.86 -5.79 -9.47
CA GLY A 60 4.10 -6.10 -10.19
C GLY A 60 5.28 -5.25 -9.73
N VAL A 61 5.06 -3.97 -9.46
CA VAL A 61 6.11 -3.09 -8.94
C VAL A 61 6.60 -3.61 -7.60
N LEU A 62 5.69 -3.94 -6.69
CA LEU A 62 6.04 -4.44 -5.36
C LEU A 62 6.82 -5.75 -5.43
N ARG A 63 6.44 -6.64 -6.36
CA ARG A 63 7.16 -7.91 -6.57
C ARG A 63 8.58 -7.68 -7.05
N ARG A 64 8.83 -6.62 -7.81
CA ARG A 64 10.14 -6.32 -8.38
C ARG A 64 11.07 -5.57 -7.42
N ILE A 65 10.56 -5.11 -6.29
CA ILE A 65 11.41 -4.47 -5.28
C ILE A 65 12.19 -5.54 -4.54
N ALA A 66 13.52 -5.54 -4.70
CA ALA A 66 14.39 -6.61 -4.22
C ALA A 66 14.97 -6.31 -2.84
N ASP A 67 14.14 -5.85 -1.91
CA ASP A 67 14.58 -5.63 -0.53
C ASP A 67 13.64 -6.34 0.45
N ASN A 68 13.97 -6.31 1.74
CA ASN A 68 13.23 -6.99 2.79
C ASN A 68 12.25 -6.08 3.53
N HIS A 69 12.04 -4.86 3.04
CA HIS A 69 11.09 -3.96 3.69
C HIS A 69 9.66 -4.44 3.46
N PRO A 70 8.78 -4.31 4.47
CA PRO A 70 7.38 -4.72 4.32
C PRO A 70 6.69 -4.01 3.17
N LYS A 71 5.82 -4.74 2.48
CA LYS A 71 5.07 -4.27 1.33
C LYS A 71 3.60 -4.53 1.57
N TYR A 72 2.79 -3.47 1.47
CA TYR A 72 1.37 -3.52 1.77
C TYR A 72 0.55 -3.04 0.58
N VAL A 73 -0.56 -3.72 0.34
CA VAL A 73 -1.60 -3.21 -0.56
C VAL A 73 -2.86 -3.01 0.26
N ILE A 74 -3.39 -1.78 0.24
CA ILE A 74 -4.60 -1.43 0.97
C ILE A 74 -5.75 -1.37 -0.01
N PHE A 75 -6.76 -2.22 0.21
CA PHE A 75 -7.92 -2.34 -0.67
C PHE A 75 -9.12 -1.60 -0.09
N LEU A 76 -9.87 -0.94 -0.97
CA LEU A 76 -11.10 -0.27 -0.56
C LEU A 76 -12.25 -1.24 -0.30
N SER A 77 -12.18 -2.43 -0.88
CA SER A 77 -13.24 -3.42 -0.73
C SER A 77 -13.33 -3.92 0.72
N PRO A 78 -14.55 -3.95 1.32
CA PRO A 78 -14.73 -4.52 2.65
C PRO A 78 -14.62 -6.04 2.67
N LEU A 79 -14.57 -6.68 1.51
CA LEU A 79 -14.48 -8.13 1.40
C LEU A 79 -13.05 -8.66 1.51
N VAL A 80 -12.05 -7.78 1.40
CA VAL A 80 -10.66 -8.19 1.50
C VAL A 80 -10.28 -8.41 2.95
N LYS A 81 -9.79 -9.59 3.25
CA LYS A 81 -9.28 -9.95 4.57
C LYS A 81 -7.76 -9.85 4.55
N ARG A 82 -7.19 -9.60 5.72
CA ARG A 82 -5.73 -9.57 5.87
C ARG A 82 -5.13 -10.90 5.42
N ASP A 83 -4.14 -10.83 4.55
CA ASP A 83 -3.44 -12.00 4.04
C ASP A 83 -2.03 -11.61 3.62
N ASN A 84 -1.14 -12.57 3.52
CA ASN A 84 0.20 -12.39 2.99
C ASN A 84 0.33 -13.27 1.76
N ILE A 85 0.43 -12.65 0.60
CA ILE A 85 0.54 -13.36 -0.67
C ILE A 85 1.87 -12.96 -1.31
N GLU A 86 2.78 -13.92 -1.43
CA GLU A 86 4.10 -13.69 -2.03
C GLU A 86 4.90 -12.58 -1.33
N GLY A 87 4.75 -12.44 -0.01
CA GLY A 87 5.44 -11.43 0.76
C GLY A 87 4.78 -10.06 0.73
N ILE A 88 3.66 -9.91 0.06
CA ILE A 88 2.88 -8.67 0.03
C ILE A 88 1.68 -8.82 0.94
N ILE A 89 1.56 -7.92 1.91
CA ILE A 89 0.47 -7.99 2.88
C ILE A 89 -0.73 -7.23 2.34
N HIS A 90 -1.86 -7.91 2.25
CA HIS A 90 -3.13 -7.37 1.80
C HIS A 90 -3.94 -6.92 3.01
N LEU A 91 -4.42 -5.69 3.00
CA LEU A 91 -5.25 -5.12 4.07
C LEU A 91 -6.47 -4.44 3.49
N GLY A 92 -7.60 -4.54 4.19
CA GLY A 92 -8.75 -3.69 3.90
C GLY A 92 -8.53 -2.28 4.44
N MET A 93 -9.10 -1.28 3.78
CA MET A 93 -9.00 0.12 4.18
C MET A 93 -9.52 0.32 5.61
N ARG A 94 -10.64 -0.29 5.95
CA ARG A 94 -11.24 -0.15 7.27
C ARG A 94 -10.30 -0.67 8.36
N GLU A 95 -9.74 -1.86 8.16
CA GLU A 95 -8.81 -2.42 9.13
C GLU A 95 -7.59 -1.52 9.30
N PHE A 96 -7.04 -1.02 8.19
CA PHE A 96 -5.90 -0.11 8.23
C PHE A 96 -6.21 1.16 9.01
N LEU A 97 -7.39 1.77 8.79
CA LEU A 97 -7.77 2.99 9.49
C LEU A 97 -8.01 2.77 10.98
N LEU A 98 -8.45 1.58 11.37
CA LEU A 98 -8.74 1.27 12.77
C LEU A 98 -7.52 0.76 13.53
N LYS A 99 -6.67 -0.02 12.89
CA LYS A 99 -5.59 -0.75 13.58
C LYS A 99 -4.19 -0.43 13.05
N GLY A 100 -4.07 0.26 11.91
CA GLY A 100 -2.79 0.46 11.26
C GLY A 100 -2.32 -0.81 10.56
N PHE A 101 -1.02 -0.98 10.49
CA PHE A 101 -0.43 -2.17 9.86
C PHE A 101 -0.53 -3.44 10.77
#